data_23f8ffde785f49345eeaee28d4b7474b
#
_entry.id   23f8ffde785f49345eeaee28d4b7474b
#
_cell.length_a   1.000
_cell.length_b   1.000
_cell.length_c   1.000
_cell.angle_alpha   90.00
_cell.angle_beta   90.00
_cell.angle_gamma   90.00
#
_symmetry.space_group_name_H-M   'P 1'
#
loop_
_entity.id
_entity.type
_entity.pdbx_description
1 polymer ?
#
loop_
_entity_poly.entity_id
_entity_poly.type
_entity_poly.pdbx_seq_one_letter_code
_entity_poly.pdbx_strand_id
1 'polypeptide(L)'
;MAMAAFRREGRRFAPFLHPNSITAPRSSLIPQELDHEGVRFISTQVVRNRMKSVKNIQKITKAMKMVAASKLRGVQTKAENSRGMWQPFTALLGDTPSIDVKKNILVTISSDKGLCGGINSTSVKMSKAIHKLNSGPDKETKYVIVGEKAKAQLISVLADDILKNVEYDALRVVFNKFHSVVSFVPTMSTVLSPEVVEKEAEAGGKFEGLDSYEIEGGETKSEVLQNLTEFQFASVLFNAVLENACSEMGARMSAMDSSSRNAGEMLDRLTLTYNRTRQASITTELIEIISGASALEG
;
A
#
# COMPACT_ATOMS: atom_id res chain seq x y z
N MET A 1 13.83 -26.53 -3.13
CA MET A 1 14.60 -25.83 -2.08
C MET A 1 14.33 -24.33 -2.00
N ALA A 2 14.10 -23.61 -3.09
CA ALA A 2 13.81 -22.15 -3.08
C ALA A 2 12.49 -21.75 -2.37
N MET A 3 11.44 -22.56 -2.46
CA MET A 3 10.18 -22.30 -1.75
C MET A 3 10.30 -22.40 -0.22
N ALA A 4 11.23 -23.20 0.30
CA ALA A 4 11.49 -23.28 1.74
C ALA A 4 12.24 -22.03 2.25
N ALA A 5 13.07 -21.44 1.42
CA ALA A 5 13.74 -20.18 1.74
C ALA A 5 12.76 -19.00 1.76
N PHE A 6 11.84 -18.95 0.78
CA PHE A 6 10.81 -17.91 0.72
C PHE A 6 9.81 -18.02 1.91
N ARG A 7 9.47 -19.24 2.32
CA ARG A 7 8.66 -19.46 3.52
C ARG A 7 9.41 -19.11 4.82
N ARG A 8 10.73 -19.27 4.86
CA ARG A 8 11.57 -18.84 6.00
C ARG A 8 11.73 -17.32 6.06
N GLU A 9 11.90 -16.66 4.92
CA GLU A 9 11.97 -15.20 4.87
C GLU A 9 10.61 -14.56 5.11
N GLY A 10 9.52 -15.12 4.61
CA GLY A 10 8.17 -14.67 4.94
C GLY A 10 7.85 -14.72 6.43
N ARG A 11 8.40 -15.71 7.17
CA ARG A 11 8.29 -15.75 8.64
C ARG A 11 9.20 -14.74 9.36
N ARG A 12 10.27 -14.27 8.74
CA ARG A 12 11.10 -13.18 9.30
C ARG A 12 10.49 -11.80 9.08
N PHE A 13 9.58 -11.64 8.11
CA PHE A 13 8.82 -10.40 7.92
C PHE A 13 7.55 -10.31 8.79
N ALA A 14 7.10 -11.42 9.39
CA ALA A 14 5.93 -11.46 10.26
C ALA A 14 6.08 -10.69 11.60
N PRO A 15 7.28 -10.56 12.23
CA PRO A 15 7.41 -9.80 13.48
C PRO A 15 7.29 -8.28 13.34
N PHE A 16 7.33 -7.73 12.10
CA PHE A 16 7.21 -6.28 11.88
C PHE A 16 5.77 -5.76 11.80
N LEU A 17 4.79 -6.63 11.92
CA LEU A 17 3.36 -6.27 11.93
C LEU A 17 2.77 -6.19 13.35
N HIS A 18 3.58 -6.00 14.38
CA HIS A 18 3.05 -5.59 15.68
C HIS A 18 2.44 -4.19 15.56
N PRO A 19 1.16 -4.00 15.92
CA PRO A 19 0.48 -2.71 15.81
C PRO A 19 1.05 -1.61 16.72
N ASN A 20 2.04 -1.91 17.55
CA ASN A 20 2.63 -0.98 18.50
C ASN A 20 3.97 -0.36 18.11
N SER A 21 4.51 -0.63 16.91
CA SER A 21 5.77 -0.02 16.45
C SER A 21 5.58 0.99 15.32
N ILE A 22 4.41 1.64 15.23
CA ILE A 22 4.32 2.92 14.53
C ILE A 22 4.93 3.94 15.49
N THR A 23 6.24 4.01 15.53
CA THR A 23 6.92 5.25 15.88
C THR A 23 6.45 6.27 14.85
N ALA A 24 5.45 7.04 15.22
CA ALA A 24 5.12 8.27 14.53
C ALA A 24 6.45 8.99 14.23
N PRO A 25 6.63 9.57 13.03
CA PRO A 25 7.77 10.44 12.81
C PRO A 25 7.72 11.45 13.96
N ARG A 26 8.76 11.46 14.77
CA ARG A 26 8.98 12.52 15.75
C ARG A 26 8.79 13.82 14.98
N SER A 27 7.66 14.45 15.14
CA SER A 27 7.47 15.80 14.68
C SER A 27 8.46 16.65 15.47
N SER A 28 9.61 16.89 14.87
CA SER A 28 10.63 17.84 15.30
C SER A 28 10.14 19.29 15.19
N LEU A 29 8.88 19.52 15.56
CA LEU A 29 8.23 20.82 15.60
C LEU A 29 7.66 21.15 16.98
N ILE A 30 8.27 20.60 18.03
CA ILE A 30 8.17 21.17 19.36
C ILE A 30 9.59 21.64 19.66
N PRO A 31 9.88 22.92 19.65
CA PRO A 31 11.11 23.43 20.22
C PRO A 31 11.08 23.08 21.70
N GLN A 32 11.85 22.10 22.13
CA GLN A 32 12.27 21.96 23.52
C GLN A 32 13.42 22.95 23.72
N GLU A 33 13.11 24.22 23.78
CA GLU A 33 13.93 25.16 24.49
C GLU A 33 13.20 25.49 25.79
N LEU A 34 13.58 24.76 26.82
CA LEU A 34 13.44 25.12 28.20
C LEU A 34 14.56 26.11 28.54
N ASP A 35 14.45 27.29 27.99
CA ASP A 35 15.19 28.43 28.54
C ASP A 35 14.32 29.11 29.59
N HIS A 36 14.88 29.23 30.76
CA HIS A 36 14.29 29.75 32.02
C HIS A 36 13.90 31.24 31.99
N GLU A 37 13.84 31.85 30.82
CA GLU A 37 13.37 33.24 30.67
C GLU A 37 12.46 33.35 29.44
N GLY A 38 11.17 33.40 29.70
CA GLY A 38 10.16 33.69 28.68
C GLY A 38 9.16 32.57 28.46
N VAL A 39 8.30 32.33 29.43
CA VAL A 39 7.04 31.61 29.19
C VAL A 39 6.27 32.38 28.13
N ARG A 40 6.46 32.06 26.85
CA ARG A 40 5.59 32.55 25.77
C ARG A 40 4.20 31.97 26.06
N PHE A 41 3.33 32.81 26.61
CA PHE A 41 1.92 32.51 26.77
C PHE A 41 1.36 32.19 25.38
N ILE A 42 1.12 30.92 25.11
CA ILE A 42 0.43 30.50 23.89
C ILE A 42 -0.92 31.19 23.94
N SER A 43 -1.18 32.13 23.04
CA SER A 43 -2.44 32.86 23.00
C SER A 43 -3.61 31.87 22.98
N THR A 44 -4.61 32.07 23.84
CA THR A 44 -5.85 31.30 23.90
C THR A 44 -6.51 31.20 22.54
N GLN A 45 -6.39 32.24 21.70
CA GLN A 45 -6.89 32.28 20.33
C GLN A 45 -6.19 31.28 19.41
N VAL A 46 -4.87 31.11 19.53
CA VAL A 46 -4.10 30.12 18.73
C VAL A 46 -4.56 28.70 19.07
N VAL A 47 -4.71 28.38 20.36
CA VAL A 47 -5.21 27.07 20.81
C VAL A 47 -6.62 26.83 20.27
N ARG A 48 -7.50 27.83 20.35
CA ARG A 48 -8.88 27.75 19.85
C ARG A 48 -8.94 27.48 18.36
N ASN A 49 -8.10 28.16 17.58
CA ASN A 49 -8.02 27.94 16.13
C ASN A 49 -7.53 26.53 15.80
N ARG A 50 -6.51 26.04 16.55
CA ARG A 50 -6.02 24.68 16.42
C ARG A 50 -7.08 23.63 16.76
N MET A 51 -7.87 23.84 17.80
CA MET A 51 -9.01 22.99 18.15
C MET A 51 -10.04 22.92 17.01
N LYS A 52 -10.38 24.06 16.40
CA LYS A 52 -11.30 24.10 15.24
C LYS A 52 -10.76 23.27 14.07
N SER A 53 -9.46 23.40 13.76
CA SER A 53 -8.81 22.66 12.68
C SER A 53 -8.83 21.15 12.95
N VAL A 54 -8.48 20.71 14.16
CA VAL A 54 -8.48 19.29 14.55
C VAL A 54 -9.90 18.71 14.50
N LYS A 55 -10.90 19.46 14.97
CA LYS A 55 -12.31 19.06 14.89
C LYS A 55 -12.80 18.88 13.44
N ASN A 56 -12.35 19.73 12.54
CA ASN A 56 -12.65 19.60 11.10
C ASN A 56 -11.95 18.37 10.50
N ILE A 57 -10.66 18.13 10.85
CA ILE A 57 -9.94 16.93 10.43
C ILE A 57 -10.69 15.66 10.89
N GLN A 58 -11.13 15.61 12.15
CA GLN A 58 -11.90 14.47 12.68
C GLN A 58 -13.19 14.23 11.88
N LYS A 59 -13.92 15.28 11.52
CA LYS A 59 -15.14 15.16 10.69
C LYS A 59 -14.82 14.63 9.29
N ILE A 60 -13.77 15.16 8.66
CA ILE A 60 -13.36 14.74 7.31
C ILE A 60 -12.91 13.29 7.31
N THR A 61 -12.07 12.86 8.26
CA THR A 61 -11.58 11.49 8.34
C THR A 61 -12.73 10.51 8.60
N LYS A 62 -13.70 10.87 9.43
CA LYS A 62 -14.92 10.06 9.66
C LYS A 62 -15.76 9.92 8.39
N ALA A 63 -15.93 10.99 7.62
CA ALA A 63 -16.63 10.94 6.34
C ALA A 63 -15.88 10.08 5.32
N MET A 64 -14.56 10.23 5.22
CA MET A 64 -13.72 9.41 4.32
C MET A 64 -13.75 7.93 4.68
N LYS A 65 -13.80 7.57 5.98
CA LYS A 65 -14.01 6.19 6.44
C LYS A 65 -15.32 5.62 5.89
N MET A 66 -16.43 6.37 5.99
CA MET A 66 -17.74 5.91 5.49
C MET A 66 -17.73 5.71 3.98
N VAL A 67 -17.13 6.63 3.23
CA VAL A 67 -17.00 6.51 1.76
C VAL A 67 -16.14 5.29 1.39
N ALA A 68 -15.03 5.06 2.08
CA ALA A 68 -14.20 3.88 1.84
C ALA A 68 -14.97 2.58 2.14
N ALA A 69 -15.73 2.53 3.24
CA ALA A 69 -16.54 1.37 3.61
C ALA A 69 -17.65 1.05 2.59
N SER A 70 -18.32 2.07 2.05
CA SER A 70 -19.35 1.86 1.02
C SER A 70 -18.78 1.33 -0.29
N LYS A 71 -17.61 1.85 -0.72
CA LYS A 71 -16.92 1.38 -1.92
C LYS A 71 -16.35 -0.03 -1.75
N LEU A 72 -15.84 -0.34 -0.55
CA LEU A 72 -15.25 -1.65 -0.26
C LEU A 72 -16.21 -2.79 -0.57
N ARG A 73 -17.47 -2.69 -0.14
CA ARG A 73 -18.47 -3.74 -0.37
C ARG A 73 -18.65 -4.07 -1.85
N GLY A 74 -18.80 -3.03 -2.69
CA GLY A 74 -18.99 -3.24 -4.14
C GLY A 74 -17.76 -3.81 -4.85
N VAL A 75 -16.55 -3.42 -4.41
CA VAL A 75 -15.30 -3.94 -4.99
C VAL A 75 -15.03 -5.36 -4.48
N GLN A 76 -15.33 -5.65 -3.21
CA GLN A 76 -15.14 -6.96 -2.61
C GLN A 76 -15.93 -8.04 -3.35
N THR A 77 -17.20 -7.81 -3.61
CA THR A 77 -18.03 -8.76 -4.39
C THR A 77 -17.46 -9.01 -5.78
N LYS A 78 -16.94 -7.97 -6.45
CA LYS A 78 -16.29 -8.11 -7.76
C LYS A 78 -14.99 -8.90 -7.67
N ALA A 79 -14.17 -8.67 -6.64
CA ALA A 79 -12.94 -9.41 -6.42
C ALA A 79 -13.19 -10.89 -6.11
N GLU A 80 -14.18 -11.19 -5.28
CA GLU A 80 -14.59 -12.57 -4.99
C GLU A 80 -15.06 -13.30 -6.24
N ASN A 81 -15.89 -12.66 -7.07
CA ASN A 81 -16.34 -13.23 -8.34
C ASN A 81 -15.18 -13.45 -9.33
N SER A 82 -14.20 -12.53 -9.38
CA SER A 82 -13.05 -12.66 -10.28
C SER A 82 -12.12 -13.82 -9.90
N ARG A 83 -12.06 -14.19 -8.61
CA ARG A 83 -11.24 -15.31 -8.13
C ARG A 83 -11.62 -16.64 -8.78
N GLY A 84 -12.92 -16.90 -8.95
CA GLY A 84 -13.41 -18.09 -9.62
C GLY A 84 -13.02 -18.20 -11.09
N MET A 85 -12.72 -17.07 -11.72
CA MET A 85 -12.33 -17.04 -13.14
C MET A 85 -10.84 -17.35 -13.35
N TRP A 86 -9.94 -16.74 -12.58
CA TRP A 86 -8.50 -16.86 -12.82
C TRP A 86 -7.85 -18.06 -12.15
N GLN A 87 -8.41 -18.57 -11.04
CA GLN A 87 -7.85 -19.69 -10.30
C GLN A 87 -7.68 -20.97 -11.14
N PRO A 88 -8.64 -21.37 -11.99
CA PRO A 88 -8.47 -22.54 -12.85
C PRO A 88 -7.31 -22.39 -13.85
N PHE A 89 -7.12 -21.19 -14.41
CA PHE A 89 -6.01 -20.94 -15.34
C PHE A 89 -4.66 -20.98 -14.65
N THR A 90 -4.57 -20.46 -13.42
CA THR A 90 -3.34 -20.57 -12.63
C THR A 90 -3.06 -22.00 -12.23
N ALA A 91 -4.09 -22.83 -12.04
CA ALA A 91 -3.93 -24.26 -11.78
C ALA A 91 -3.44 -25.00 -13.03
N LEU A 92 -3.94 -24.64 -14.22
CA LEU A 92 -3.59 -25.27 -15.49
C LEU A 92 -2.18 -24.89 -15.96
N LEU A 93 -1.87 -23.60 -15.97
CA LEU A 93 -0.60 -23.04 -16.47
C LEU A 93 0.46 -22.84 -15.38
N GLY A 94 0.13 -23.19 -14.14
CA GLY A 94 1.00 -23.04 -12.97
C GLY A 94 1.26 -21.59 -12.56
N ASP A 95 1.57 -21.39 -11.28
CA ASP A 95 2.18 -20.16 -10.76
C ASP A 95 3.59 -20.55 -10.28
N THR A 96 4.59 -20.29 -11.11
CA THR A 96 5.97 -20.70 -10.88
C THR A 96 6.84 -19.45 -10.63
N PRO A 97 6.77 -18.87 -9.42
CA PRO A 97 7.51 -17.63 -9.09
C PRO A 97 9.04 -17.81 -9.14
N SER A 98 9.53 -19.05 -9.13
CA SER A 98 10.94 -19.40 -9.02
C SER A 98 11.61 -19.75 -10.35
N ILE A 99 10.91 -19.65 -11.50
CA ILE A 99 11.53 -19.88 -12.80
C ILE A 99 12.59 -18.82 -13.07
N ASP A 100 13.79 -19.28 -13.38
CA ASP A 100 14.92 -18.43 -13.74
C ASP A 100 14.89 -18.16 -15.24
N VAL A 101 14.51 -16.95 -15.61
CA VAL A 101 14.38 -16.49 -17.00
C VAL A 101 15.22 -15.23 -17.22
N LYS A 102 15.64 -14.99 -18.47
CA LYS A 102 16.53 -13.88 -18.81
C LYS A 102 15.79 -12.55 -18.90
N LYS A 103 14.63 -12.53 -19.56
CA LYS A 103 13.85 -11.31 -19.77
C LYS A 103 12.63 -11.29 -18.85
N ASN A 104 12.66 -10.47 -17.82
CA ASN A 104 11.58 -10.33 -16.84
C ASN A 104 10.82 -9.02 -17.03
N ILE A 105 9.49 -9.07 -16.95
CA ILE A 105 8.67 -7.87 -16.78
C ILE A 105 8.08 -7.90 -15.38
N LEU A 106 8.25 -6.82 -14.62
CA LEU A 106 7.69 -6.64 -13.29
C LEU A 106 6.60 -5.59 -13.30
N VAL A 107 5.35 -6.03 -13.21
CA VAL A 107 4.17 -5.14 -13.12
C VAL A 107 3.87 -4.88 -11.66
N THR A 108 3.93 -3.61 -11.23
CA THR A 108 3.60 -3.20 -9.86
C THR A 108 2.29 -2.44 -9.84
N ILE A 109 1.30 -2.95 -9.11
CA ILE A 109 -0.01 -2.32 -8.97
C ILE A 109 -0.06 -1.57 -7.63
N SER A 110 -0.40 -0.29 -7.68
CA SER A 110 -0.56 0.59 -6.53
C SER A 110 -1.82 1.44 -6.67
N SER A 111 -2.04 2.38 -5.74
CA SER A 111 -3.15 3.32 -5.81
C SER A 111 -2.74 4.66 -6.43
N ASP A 112 -3.72 5.39 -6.96
CA ASP A 112 -3.52 6.77 -7.44
C ASP A 112 -3.58 7.77 -6.29
N LYS A 113 -4.39 7.50 -5.29
CA LYS A 113 -4.63 8.39 -4.15
C LYS A 113 -3.93 7.90 -2.90
N GLY A 114 -3.43 8.85 -2.10
CA GLY A 114 -2.86 8.56 -0.78
C GLY A 114 -3.91 8.27 0.29
N LEU A 115 -3.47 8.36 1.55
CA LEU A 115 -4.29 8.14 2.75
C LEU A 115 -4.81 6.70 2.90
N CYS A 116 -4.11 5.74 2.32
CA CYS A 116 -4.40 4.31 2.38
C CYS A 116 -3.37 3.54 3.25
N GLY A 117 -2.82 4.19 4.27
CA GLY A 117 -1.82 3.56 5.15
C GLY A 117 -0.54 3.15 4.41
N GLY A 118 0.00 2.00 4.75
CA GLY A 118 1.27 1.48 4.23
C GLY A 118 1.19 0.68 2.92
N ILE A 119 0.01 0.52 2.31
CA ILE A 119 -0.19 -0.41 1.18
C ILE A 119 0.74 -0.12 -0.01
N ASN A 120 0.89 1.15 -0.41
CA ASN A 120 1.75 1.52 -1.52
C ASN A 120 3.23 1.30 -1.21
N SER A 121 3.64 1.62 0.00
CA SER A 121 5.02 1.37 0.46
C SER A 121 5.35 -0.12 0.51
N THR A 122 4.38 -0.96 0.82
CA THR A 122 4.54 -2.42 0.83
C THR A 122 4.68 -2.96 -0.59
N SER A 123 3.85 -2.52 -1.54
CA SER A 123 3.99 -2.89 -2.97
C SER A 123 5.37 -2.52 -3.50
N VAL A 124 5.83 -1.29 -3.24
CA VAL A 124 7.15 -0.83 -3.69
C VAL A 124 8.29 -1.61 -3.05
N LYS A 125 8.21 -1.91 -1.76
CA LYS A 125 9.24 -2.72 -1.07
C LYS A 125 9.31 -4.13 -1.66
N MET A 126 8.16 -4.76 -1.92
CA MET A 126 8.11 -6.08 -2.54
C MET A 126 8.69 -6.05 -3.95
N SER A 127 8.32 -5.06 -4.77
CA SER A 127 8.86 -4.92 -6.13
C SER A 127 10.36 -4.71 -6.14
N LYS A 128 10.91 -3.88 -5.25
CA LYS A 128 12.36 -3.71 -5.09
C LYS A 128 13.06 -4.99 -4.64
N ALA A 129 12.46 -5.77 -3.76
CA ALA A 129 13.00 -7.05 -3.32
C ALA A 129 13.02 -8.08 -4.46
N ILE A 130 11.95 -8.16 -5.25
CA ILE A 130 11.86 -9.05 -6.42
C ILE A 130 12.89 -8.64 -7.49
N HIS A 131 13.00 -7.34 -7.76
CA HIS A 131 14.03 -6.84 -8.67
C HIS A 131 15.43 -7.28 -8.24
N LYS A 132 15.77 -7.06 -6.98
CA LYS A 132 17.07 -7.45 -6.45
C LYS A 132 17.34 -8.96 -6.57
N LEU A 133 16.31 -9.80 -6.39
CA LEU A 133 16.42 -11.25 -6.55
C LEU A 133 16.59 -11.68 -8.01
N ASN A 134 16.01 -10.92 -8.94
CA ASN A 134 16.04 -11.22 -10.38
C ASN A 134 17.15 -10.47 -11.13
N SER A 135 17.90 -9.60 -10.47
CA SER A 135 19.02 -8.90 -11.08
C SER A 135 20.25 -9.81 -11.15
N GLY A 136 20.80 -9.97 -12.34
CA GLY A 136 22.02 -10.71 -12.62
C GLY A 136 22.71 -10.14 -13.86
N PRO A 137 23.97 -10.49 -14.16
CA PRO A 137 24.73 -9.95 -15.28
C PRO A 137 24.07 -10.22 -16.65
N ASP A 138 23.32 -11.34 -16.79
CA ASP A 138 22.65 -11.74 -18.04
C ASP A 138 21.12 -11.61 -17.97
N LYS A 139 20.58 -10.91 -16.96
CA LYS A 139 19.13 -10.79 -16.73
C LYS A 139 18.66 -9.37 -16.93
N GLU A 140 17.70 -9.20 -17.81
CA GLU A 140 17.02 -7.94 -18.07
C GLU A 140 15.68 -7.92 -17.31
N THR A 141 15.43 -6.88 -16.52
CA THR A 141 14.17 -6.68 -15.84
C THR A 141 13.58 -5.33 -16.21
N LYS A 142 12.41 -5.34 -16.85
CA LYS A 142 11.65 -4.14 -17.20
C LYS A 142 10.49 -3.94 -16.22
N TYR A 143 10.13 -2.69 -15.99
CA TYR A 143 9.08 -2.36 -15.05
C TYR A 143 7.87 -1.73 -15.73
N VAL A 144 6.69 -2.17 -15.35
CA VAL A 144 5.41 -1.53 -15.66
C VAL A 144 4.76 -1.11 -14.34
N ILE A 145 4.42 0.16 -14.22
CA ILE A 145 3.85 0.70 -12.98
C ILE A 145 2.43 1.15 -13.24
N VAL A 146 1.49 0.55 -12.50
CA VAL A 146 0.08 0.93 -12.50
C VAL A 146 -0.21 1.68 -11.20
N GLY A 147 -0.58 2.97 -11.30
CA GLY A 147 -0.90 3.84 -10.18
C GLY A 147 0.18 4.89 -9.86
N GLU A 148 -0.26 6.11 -9.60
CA GLU A 148 0.60 7.30 -9.43
C GLU A 148 1.51 7.22 -8.19
N LYS A 149 1.09 6.53 -7.12
CA LYS A 149 1.86 6.50 -5.88
C LYS A 149 3.10 5.63 -5.95
N ALA A 150 3.06 4.50 -6.67
CA ALA A 150 4.25 3.69 -6.90
C ALA A 150 5.19 4.36 -7.91
N LYS A 151 4.63 5.01 -8.94
CA LYS A 151 5.39 5.76 -9.94
C LYS A 151 6.35 6.76 -9.27
N ALA A 152 5.84 7.60 -8.37
CA ALA A 152 6.67 8.59 -7.67
C ALA A 152 7.81 7.97 -6.84
N GLN A 153 7.64 6.76 -6.32
CA GLN A 153 8.64 6.07 -5.47
C GLN A 153 9.60 5.17 -6.25
N LEU A 154 9.22 4.75 -7.46
CA LEU A 154 10.00 3.86 -8.31
C LEU A 154 10.77 4.61 -9.41
N ILE A 155 10.35 5.81 -9.80
CA ILE A 155 11.03 6.63 -10.82
C ILE A 155 12.53 6.84 -10.50
N SER A 156 12.89 6.99 -9.23
CA SER A 156 14.29 7.16 -8.84
C SER A 156 15.18 5.94 -9.10
N VAL A 157 14.57 4.79 -9.42
CA VAL A 157 15.26 3.52 -9.69
C VAL A 157 15.23 3.17 -11.19
N LEU A 158 14.37 3.82 -11.97
CA LEU A 158 13.92 3.34 -13.28
C LEU A 158 14.06 4.35 -14.43
N ALA A 159 14.88 5.39 -14.28
CA ALA A 159 14.94 6.49 -15.26
C ALA A 159 15.29 6.05 -16.71
N ASP A 160 15.86 4.87 -16.94
CA ASP A 160 16.43 4.51 -18.24
C ASP A 160 15.69 3.40 -19.03
N ASP A 161 14.71 2.67 -18.47
CA ASP A 161 14.25 1.40 -19.11
C ASP A 161 12.81 1.38 -19.65
N ILE A 162 12.07 2.49 -19.70
CA ILE A 162 10.59 2.43 -19.83
C ILE A 162 10.05 2.38 -21.28
N LEU A 163 10.84 2.50 -22.34
CA LEU A 163 10.32 2.82 -23.67
C LEU A 163 10.76 1.89 -24.82
N LYS A 164 10.64 0.57 -24.71
CA LYS A 164 10.76 -0.28 -25.91
C LYS A 164 9.78 -1.45 -25.91
N ASN A 165 9.22 -1.79 -27.09
CA ASN A 165 8.47 -3.02 -27.34
C ASN A 165 9.26 -4.21 -26.81
N VAL A 166 8.68 -4.97 -25.88
CA VAL A 166 9.45 -5.85 -25.05
C VAL A 166 9.02 -7.28 -25.29
N GLU A 167 9.94 -8.03 -25.87
CA GLU A 167 9.92 -9.49 -25.73
C GLU A 167 10.16 -9.84 -24.26
N TYR A 168 9.36 -10.73 -23.68
CA TYR A 168 9.48 -11.17 -22.29
C TYR A 168 9.39 -12.68 -22.20
N ASP A 169 10.11 -13.26 -21.24
CA ASP A 169 10.04 -14.67 -20.89
C ASP A 169 9.05 -14.90 -19.74
N ALA A 170 9.06 -14.00 -18.76
CA ALA A 170 8.12 -14.06 -17.64
C ALA A 170 7.62 -12.66 -17.26
N LEU A 171 6.32 -12.56 -17.02
CA LEU A 171 5.65 -11.37 -16.54
C LEU A 171 5.19 -11.61 -15.10
N ARG A 172 5.69 -10.78 -14.19
CA ARG A 172 5.41 -10.88 -12.74
C ARG A 172 4.57 -9.71 -12.29
N VAL A 173 3.33 -10.00 -11.87
CA VAL A 173 2.37 -8.99 -11.40
C VAL A 173 2.40 -8.95 -9.87
N VAL A 174 2.83 -7.81 -9.30
CA VAL A 174 2.85 -7.56 -7.86
C VAL A 174 1.64 -6.74 -7.47
N PHE A 175 0.83 -7.28 -6.57
CA PHE A 175 -0.38 -6.65 -6.06
C PHE A 175 -0.63 -7.03 -4.60
N ASN A 176 -1.58 -6.34 -3.97
CA ASN A 176 -1.99 -6.65 -2.60
C ASN A 176 -3.30 -7.42 -2.60
N LYS A 177 -3.23 -8.70 -2.25
CA LYS A 177 -4.41 -9.55 -2.08
C LYS A 177 -5.18 -9.16 -0.84
N PHE A 178 -6.46 -8.94 -0.97
CA PHE A 178 -7.35 -8.61 0.15
C PHE A 178 -7.56 -9.84 1.04
N HIS A 179 -7.27 -9.71 2.31
CA HIS A 179 -7.56 -10.73 3.32
C HIS A 179 -8.67 -10.27 4.26
N SER A 180 -8.55 -9.06 4.80
CA SER A 180 -9.56 -8.45 5.68
C SER A 180 -9.47 -6.93 5.61
N VAL A 181 -10.43 -6.24 6.22
CA VAL A 181 -10.44 -4.77 6.30
C VAL A 181 -9.15 -4.18 6.92
N VAL A 182 -8.51 -4.95 7.77
CA VAL A 182 -7.32 -4.51 8.53
C VAL A 182 -6.03 -5.06 7.93
N SER A 183 -6.10 -6.14 7.14
CA SER A 183 -4.92 -6.84 6.64
C SER A 183 -5.03 -7.15 5.15
N PHE A 184 -3.90 -6.98 4.46
CA PHE A 184 -3.67 -7.36 3.08
C PHE A 184 -2.36 -8.14 3.00
N VAL A 185 -2.24 -9.00 1.99
CA VAL A 185 -1.05 -9.80 1.76
C VAL A 185 -0.44 -9.39 0.42
N PRO A 186 0.79 -8.85 0.40
CA PRO A 186 1.47 -8.59 -0.85
C PRO A 186 1.74 -9.94 -1.55
N THR A 187 1.27 -10.04 -2.77
CA THR A 187 1.28 -11.27 -3.56
C THR A 187 1.90 -10.98 -4.92
N MET A 188 2.55 -11.97 -5.49
CA MET A 188 3.06 -11.95 -6.84
C MET A 188 2.44 -13.10 -7.60
N SER A 189 1.93 -12.83 -8.80
CA SER A 189 1.50 -13.83 -9.77
C SER A 189 2.41 -13.77 -10.98
N THR A 190 2.80 -14.94 -11.48
CA THR A 190 3.71 -15.07 -12.63
C THR A 190 2.96 -15.64 -13.82
N VAL A 191 3.08 -14.99 -14.95
CA VAL A 191 2.60 -15.44 -16.26
C VAL A 191 3.81 -15.63 -17.14
N LEU A 192 3.97 -16.84 -17.71
CA LEU A 192 5.07 -17.18 -18.59
C LEU A 192 4.70 -16.86 -20.04
N SER A 193 5.71 -16.60 -20.86
CA SER A 193 5.50 -16.50 -22.31
C SER A 193 5.16 -17.86 -22.92
N PRO A 194 4.44 -17.92 -24.05
CA PRO A 194 4.12 -19.16 -24.74
C PRO A 194 5.35 -20.02 -25.03
N GLU A 195 6.45 -19.38 -25.44
CA GLU A 195 7.71 -20.06 -25.75
C GLU A 195 8.35 -20.74 -24.53
N VAL A 196 8.25 -20.11 -23.35
CA VAL A 196 8.78 -20.69 -22.11
C VAL A 196 7.89 -21.83 -21.64
N VAL A 197 6.56 -21.68 -21.76
CA VAL A 197 5.60 -22.76 -21.44
C VAL A 197 5.86 -24.00 -22.30
N GLU A 198 6.08 -23.83 -23.59
CA GLU A 198 6.36 -24.91 -24.53
C GLU A 198 7.66 -25.64 -24.17
N LYS A 199 8.73 -24.90 -23.92
CA LYS A 199 10.04 -25.46 -23.50
C LYS A 199 9.97 -26.21 -22.17
N GLU A 200 9.22 -25.68 -21.19
CA GLU A 200 9.03 -26.34 -19.89
C GLU A 200 8.13 -27.59 -20.00
N ALA A 201 7.14 -27.59 -20.90
CA ALA A 201 6.32 -28.75 -21.19
C ALA A 201 7.16 -29.88 -21.86
N GLU A 202 8.00 -29.54 -22.82
CA GLU A 202 8.94 -30.49 -23.47
C GLU A 202 9.99 -31.05 -22.50
N ALA A 203 10.41 -30.25 -21.51
CA ALA A 203 11.38 -30.66 -20.50
C ALA A 203 10.78 -31.59 -19.41
N GLY A 204 9.51 -31.97 -19.52
CA GLY A 204 8.82 -32.84 -18.54
C GLY A 204 8.50 -32.13 -17.24
N GLY A 205 8.30 -30.80 -17.30
CA GLY A 205 7.94 -29.95 -16.16
C GLY A 205 6.49 -30.12 -15.72
N LYS A 206 6.02 -29.23 -14.87
CA LYS A 206 4.71 -29.27 -14.18
C LYS A 206 3.46 -29.10 -15.09
N PHE A 207 3.60 -29.10 -16.40
CA PHE A 207 2.54 -28.83 -17.37
C PHE A 207 1.88 -30.09 -17.96
N GLU A 208 1.98 -31.26 -17.29
CA GLU A 208 1.33 -32.49 -17.69
C GLU A 208 -0.18 -32.35 -17.99
N GLY A 209 -0.84 -31.34 -17.39
CA GLY A 209 -2.24 -31.04 -17.66
C GLY A 209 -2.53 -30.58 -19.09
N LEU A 210 -1.55 -29.96 -19.77
CA LEU A 210 -1.70 -29.48 -21.15
C LEU A 210 -1.66 -30.61 -22.18
N ASP A 211 -0.92 -31.69 -21.91
CA ASP A 211 -0.81 -32.85 -22.79
C ASP A 211 -2.08 -33.71 -22.75
N SER A 212 -2.96 -33.51 -21.77
CA SER A 212 -4.26 -34.21 -21.68
C SER A 212 -5.33 -33.63 -22.60
N TYR A 213 -5.07 -32.46 -23.24
CA TYR A 213 -6.00 -31.82 -24.15
C TYR A 213 -5.58 -32.05 -25.61
N GLU A 214 -6.46 -32.65 -26.39
CA GLU A 214 -6.31 -32.72 -27.85
C GLU A 214 -6.84 -31.45 -28.48
N ILE A 215 -6.06 -30.87 -29.39
CA ILE A 215 -6.45 -29.67 -30.12
C ILE A 215 -7.24 -30.10 -31.34
N GLU A 216 -8.56 -29.91 -31.31
CA GLU A 216 -9.43 -30.11 -32.48
C GLU A 216 -9.50 -28.81 -33.30
N GLY A 217 -9.25 -28.93 -34.59
CA GLY A 217 -9.35 -27.78 -35.52
C GLY A 217 -8.00 -27.46 -36.18
N GLY A 218 -8.00 -26.72 -37.23
CA GLY A 218 -6.79 -26.39 -38.01
C GLY A 218 -5.80 -25.41 -37.38
N GLU A 219 -5.95 -25.11 -36.09
CA GLU A 219 -5.04 -24.19 -35.34
C GLU A 219 -3.78 -24.95 -34.88
N THR A 220 -2.65 -24.27 -34.91
CA THR A 220 -1.41 -24.83 -34.40
C THR A 220 -1.38 -24.77 -32.85
N LYS A 221 -0.69 -25.74 -32.20
CA LYS A 221 -0.52 -25.77 -30.76
C LYS A 221 0.03 -24.42 -30.22
N SER A 222 0.91 -23.77 -30.97
CA SER A 222 1.50 -22.46 -30.61
C SER A 222 0.45 -21.34 -30.62
N GLU A 223 -0.46 -21.29 -31.61
CA GLU A 223 -1.53 -20.28 -31.65
C GLU A 223 -2.51 -20.43 -30.48
N VAL A 224 -2.88 -21.66 -30.16
CA VAL A 224 -3.76 -21.95 -29.00
C VAL A 224 -3.08 -21.54 -27.69
N LEU A 225 -1.80 -21.86 -27.52
CA LEU A 225 -1.03 -21.46 -26.34
C LEU A 225 -0.89 -19.95 -26.24
N GLN A 226 -0.69 -19.23 -27.34
CA GLN A 226 -0.62 -17.76 -27.35
C GLN A 226 -1.96 -17.17 -26.89
N ASN A 227 -3.07 -17.60 -27.47
CA ASN A 227 -4.40 -17.14 -27.10
C ASN A 227 -4.70 -17.42 -25.60
N LEU A 228 -4.33 -18.60 -25.10
CA LEU A 228 -4.51 -19.01 -23.72
C LEU A 228 -3.66 -18.16 -22.75
N THR A 229 -2.43 -17.85 -23.12
CA THR A 229 -1.52 -17.03 -22.31
C THR A 229 -1.99 -15.56 -22.26
N GLU A 230 -2.48 -15.02 -23.39
CA GLU A 230 -3.07 -13.68 -23.44
C GLU A 230 -4.32 -13.61 -22.54
N PHE A 231 -5.18 -14.61 -22.59
CA PHE A 231 -6.37 -14.69 -21.75
C PHE A 231 -6.00 -14.85 -20.27
N GLN A 232 -5.02 -15.69 -19.95
CA GLN A 232 -4.48 -15.82 -18.59
C GLN A 232 -3.96 -14.48 -18.06
N PHE A 233 -3.15 -13.79 -18.84
CA PHE A 233 -2.61 -12.50 -18.47
C PHE A 233 -3.71 -11.47 -18.20
N ALA A 234 -4.69 -11.36 -19.10
CA ALA A 234 -5.81 -10.45 -18.93
C ALA A 234 -6.61 -10.77 -17.64
N SER A 235 -6.88 -12.04 -17.39
CA SER A 235 -7.60 -12.52 -16.21
C SER A 235 -6.83 -12.27 -14.91
N VAL A 236 -5.52 -12.53 -14.89
CA VAL A 236 -4.63 -12.26 -13.74
C VAL A 236 -4.54 -10.77 -13.47
N LEU A 237 -4.37 -9.95 -14.50
CA LEU A 237 -4.29 -8.49 -14.37
C LEU A 237 -5.61 -7.92 -13.84
N PHE A 238 -6.74 -8.36 -14.38
CA PHE A 238 -8.07 -7.94 -13.93
C PHE A 238 -8.30 -8.28 -12.44
N ASN A 239 -7.99 -9.52 -12.04
CA ASN A 239 -8.06 -9.92 -10.63
C ASN A 239 -7.10 -9.11 -9.76
N ALA A 240 -5.87 -8.91 -10.18
CA ALA A 240 -4.87 -8.17 -9.43
C ALA A 240 -5.29 -6.70 -9.18
N VAL A 241 -5.90 -6.04 -10.17
CA VAL A 241 -6.44 -4.68 -10.03
C VAL A 241 -7.61 -4.66 -9.05
N LEU A 242 -8.53 -5.61 -9.12
CA LEU A 242 -9.67 -5.71 -8.20
C LEU A 242 -9.23 -5.99 -6.75
N GLU A 243 -8.32 -6.95 -6.57
CA GLU A 243 -7.77 -7.29 -5.24
C GLU A 243 -7.01 -6.09 -4.63
N ASN A 244 -6.20 -5.41 -5.44
CA ASN A 244 -5.48 -4.22 -4.98
C ASN A 244 -6.44 -3.06 -4.65
N ALA A 245 -7.50 -2.85 -5.44
CA ALA A 245 -8.52 -1.84 -5.16
C ALA A 245 -9.29 -2.15 -3.86
N CYS A 246 -9.60 -3.43 -3.62
CA CYS A 246 -10.23 -3.89 -2.39
C CYS A 246 -9.33 -3.62 -1.17
N SER A 247 -8.07 -4.01 -1.28
CA SER A 247 -7.04 -3.80 -0.24
C SER A 247 -6.82 -2.30 0.04
N GLU A 248 -6.82 -1.47 -1.01
CA GLU A 248 -6.72 0.00 -0.90
C GLU A 248 -7.89 0.59 -0.12
N MET A 249 -9.12 0.17 -0.40
CA MET A 249 -10.31 0.67 0.30
C MET A 249 -10.30 0.22 1.77
N GLY A 250 -9.93 -1.04 2.05
CA GLY A 250 -9.76 -1.56 3.41
C GLY A 250 -8.70 -0.80 4.19
N ALA A 251 -7.52 -0.65 3.62
CA ALA A 251 -6.42 0.09 4.24
C ALA A 251 -6.76 1.57 4.48
N ARG A 252 -7.47 2.20 3.54
CA ARG A 252 -7.96 3.58 3.70
C ARG A 252 -8.97 3.67 4.83
N MET A 253 -9.91 2.75 4.92
CA MET A 253 -10.91 2.72 6.00
C MET A 253 -10.21 2.60 7.36
N SER A 254 -9.26 1.70 7.52
CA SER A 254 -8.48 1.52 8.75
C SER A 254 -7.63 2.75 9.11
N ALA A 255 -6.93 3.33 8.13
CA ALA A 255 -6.13 4.54 8.33
C ALA A 255 -6.99 5.75 8.74
N MET A 256 -8.16 5.93 8.13
CA MET A 256 -9.07 7.01 8.48
C MET A 256 -9.70 6.81 9.86
N ASP A 257 -9.98 5.58 10.26
CA ASP A 257 -10.45 5.27 11.60
C ASP A 257 -9.41 5.63 12.67
N SER A 258 -8.17 5.21 12.47
CA SER A 258 -7.07 5.56 13.37
C SER A 258 -6.84 7.07 13.42
N SER A 259 -6.86 7.76 12.26
CA SER A 259 -6.72 9.21 12.20
C SER A 259 -7.85 9.94 12.91
N SER A 260 -9.08 9.43 12.83
CA SER A 260 -10.25 10.02 13.51
C SER A 260 -10.15 9.88 15.04
N ARG A 261 -9.67 8.73 15.53
CA ARG A 261 -9.41 8.51 16.97
C ARG A 261 -8.29 9.41 17.47
N ASN A 262 -7.15 9.46 16.77
CA ASN A 262 -6.03 10.32 17.12
C ASN A 262 -6.43 11.80 17.14
N ALA A 263 -7.28 12.24 16.21
CA ALA A 263 -7.81 13.59 16.20
C ALA A 263 -8.72 13.86 17.40
N GLY A 264 -9.51 12.87 17.85
CA GLY A 264 -10.30 12.95 19.09
C GLY A 264 -9.42 13.15 20.30
N GLU A 265 -8.42 12.30 20.51
CA GLU A 265 -7.48 12.41 21.61
C GLU A 265 -6.72 13.74 21.61
N MET A 266 -6.31 14.21 20.43
CA MET A 266 -5.66 15.51 20.30
C MET A 266 -6.61 16.65 20.68
N LEU A 267 -7.89 16.55 20.33
CA LEU A 267 -8.91 17.55 20.69
C LEU A 267 -9.09 17.61 22.20
N ASP A 268 -9.14 16.48 22.88
CA ASP A 268 -9.26 16.40 24.34
C ASP A 268 -8.05 17.05 25.03
N ARG A 269 -6.84 16.75 24.57
CA ARG A 269 -5.60 17.40 25.08
C ARG A 269 -5.60 18.91 24.85
N LEU A 270 -6.02 19.35 23.66
CA LEU A 270 -6.10 20.79 23.34
C LEU A 270 -7.17 21.48 24.18
N THR A 271 -8.27 20.81 24.51
CA THR A 271 -9.33 21.35 25.38
C THR A 271 -8.81 21.58 26.80
N LEU A 272 -8.06 20.61 27.35
CA LEU A 272 -7.40 20.79 28.66
C LEU A 272 -6.40 21.95 28.64
N THR A 273 -5.57 22.02 27.59
CA THR A 273 -4.60 23.10 27.40
C THR A 273 -5.31 24.45 27.29
N TYR A 274 -6.37 24.55 26.52
CA TYR A 274 -7.18 25.77 26.37
C TYR A 274 -7.73 26.24 27.73
N ASN A 275 -8.35 25.31 28.48
CA ASN A 275 -8.92 25.67 29.78
C ASN A 275 -7.85 26.13 30.77
N ARG A 276 -6.68 25.47 30.82
CA ARG A 276 -5.53 25.87 31.64
C ARG A 276 -5.02 27.26 31.25
N THR A 277 -4.80 27.49 29.96
CA THR A 277 -4.29 28.79 29.46
C THR A 277 -5.31 29.90 29.71
N ARG A 278 -6.61 29.62 29.52
CA ARG A 278 -7.67 30.59 29.83
C ARG A 278 -7.69 30.96 31.30
N GLN A 279 -7.61 29.97 32.20
CA GLN A 279 -7.57 30.24 33.64
C GLN A 279 -6.35 31.04 34.02
N ALA A 280 -5.17 30.72 33.50
CA ALA A 280 -3.95 31.49 33.73
C ALA A 280 -4.08 32.92 33.23
N SER A 281 -4.65 33.15 32.04
CA SER A 281 -4.88 34.52 31.51
C SER A 281 -5.80 35.33 32.44
N ILE A 282 -6.92 34.74 32.86
CA ILE A 282 -7.85 35.42 33.78
C ILE A 282 -7.16 35.76 35.13
N THR A 283 -6.34 34.84 35.64
CA THR A 283 -5.61 35.07 36.89
C THR A 283 -4.58 36.19 36.73
N THR A 284 -3.85 36.24 35.62
CA THR A 284 -2.90 37.30 35.32
C THR A 284 -3.59 38.65 35.19
N GLU A 285 -4.67 38.74 34.43
CA GLU A 285 -5.48 39.95 34.29
C GLU A 285 -6.01 40.46 35.63
N LEU A 286 -6.46 39.52 36.50
CA LEU A 286 -6.91 39.86 37.85
C LEU A 286 -5.78 40.44 38.73
N ILE A 287 -4.58 39.82 38.68
CA ILE A 287 -3.41 40.28 39.41
C ILE A 287 -2.98 41.70 38.93
N GLU A 288 -3.00 41.91 37.62
CA GLU A 288 -2.69 43.22 37.03
C GLU A 288 -3.66 44.29 37.49
N ILE A 289 -4.96 44.00 37.55
CA ILE A 289 -5.98 44.93 38.04
C ILE A 289 -5.78 45.22 39.51
N ILE A 290 -5.54 44.21 40.36
CA ILE A 290 -5.31 44.38 41.80
C ILE A 290 -4.03 45.19 42.04
N SER A 291 -2.94 44.84 41.34
CA SER A 291 -1.67 45.58 41.46
C SER A 291 -1.80 47.02 41.02
N GLY A 292 -2.55 47.28 39.93
CA GLY A 292 -2.85 48.64 39.47
C GLY A 292 -3.69 49.45 40.46
N ALA A 293 -4.69 48.83 41.09
CA ALA A 293 -5.51 49.47 42.13
C ALA A 293 -4.67 49.81 43.39
N SER A 294 -3.85 48.84 43.85
CA SER A 294 -2.97 49.06 45.02
C SER A 294 -1.92 50.18 44.78
N ALA A 295 -1.47 50.34 43.53
CA ALA A 295 -0.53 51.39 43.15
C ALA A 295 -1.17 52.82 43.10
N LEU A 296 -2.50 52.88 43.00
CA LEU A 296 -3.26 54.12 43.03
C LEU A 296 -3.68 54.57 44.45
N GLU A 297 -3.72 53.61 45.42
CA GLU A 297 -4.08 53.85 46.81
C GLU A 297 -2.89 54.21 47.69
N GLY A 298 -1.63 54.11 47.23
CA GLY A 298 -0.39 54.47 47.88
C GLY A 298 0.22 55.73 47.25
#